data_3bf013eb1c0cea060665f54e4f6b7fb5
#
_entry.id   3bf013eb1c0cea060665f54e4f6b7fb5
#
_cell.length_a   1.000
_cell.length_b   1.000
_cell.length_c   1.000
_cell.angle_alpha   90.00
_cell.angle_beta   90.00
_cell.angle_gamma   90.00
#
_symmetry.space_group_name_H-M   'P 1'
#
loop_
_entity.id
_entity.type
_entity.pdbx_description
1 polymer ?
#
loop_
_entity_poly.entity_id
_entity_poly.type
_entity_poly.pdbx_seq_one_letter_code
_entity_poly.pdbx_strand_id
1 'polypeptide(L)'
;MAELHNPADMPDMTLIDHLEEPRIKATIMVPDEYLGDVLKLCQERRGIQIDLTYAGSRAMTVYDLPLNEVVFDFYDRLKSVTKGYASFDYQMEGYREDHLVKMQVLVNEEPVDALSIMVHRDRAEQRGRAMCEKLKELIPRHMFKIPIQAAIGGRVIARETLSAMRKDCLLYTSDAADE
;
A
#
# COMPACT_ATOMS: atom_id res chain seq x y z
N MET A 1 -19.85 3.97 17.82
CA MET A 1 -18.94 4.16 16.67
C MET A 1 -17.56 4.53 17.19
N ALA A 2 -16.53 3.82 16.78
CA ALA A 2 -15.17 4.06 17.23
C ALA A 2 -14.28 4.47 16.07
N GLU A 3 -13.45 5.48 16.27
CA GLU A 3 -12.42 5.85 15.30
C GLU A 3 -11.14 5.09 15.62
N LEU A 4 -10.54 4.49 14.57
CA LEU A 4 -9.28 3.78 14.68
C LEU A 4 -8.19 4.56 13.95
N HIS A 5 -7.16 4.96 14.69
CA HIS A 5 -5.97 5.60 14.12
C HIS A 5 -4.85 4.60 13.86
N ASN A 6 -4.86 3.48 14.58
CA ASN A 6 -3.86 2.43 14.46
C ASN A 6 -4.55 1.09 14.21
N PRO A 7 -4.24 0.37 13.11
CA PRO A 7 -4.81 -0.95 12.84
C PRO A 7 -4.59 -1.99 13.95
N ALA A 8 -3.53 -1.85 14.74
CA ALA A 8 -3.26 -2.75 15.86
C ALA A 8 -4.33 -2.68 16.96
N ASP A 9 -5.02 -1.54 17.08
CA ASP A 9 -6.07 -1.32 18.08
C ASP A 9 -7.45 -1.84 17.63
N MET A 10 -7.54 -2.45 16.46
CA MET A 10 -8.78 -2.96 15.92
C MET A 10 -9.34 -4.07 16.79
N PRO A 11 -10.62 -4.00 17.22
CA PRO A 11 -11.25 -5.07 17.98
C PRO A 11 -11.47 -6.32 17.12
N ASP A 12 -11.86 -7.43 17.77
CA ASP A 12 -12.17 -8.67 17.08
C ASP A 12 -13.27 -8.44 16.02
N MET A 13 -13.11 -9.04 14.86
CA MET A 13 -14.06 -8.92 13.73
C MET A 13 -15.48 -9.32 14.11
N THR A 14 -15.66 -10.19 15.10
CA THR A 14 -16.99 -10.60 15.60
C THR A 14 -17.73 -9.47 16.31
N LEU A 15 -17.02 -8.45 16.78
CA LEU A 15 -17.57 -7.27 17.47
C LEU A 15 -17.82 -6.10 16.52
N ILE A 16 -17.50 -6.24 15.26
CA ILE A 16 -17.60 -5.19 14.26
C ILE A 16 -18.81 -5.42 13.38
N ASP A 17 -19.70 -4.44 13.31
CA ASP A 17 -20.87 -4.46 12.45
C ASP A 17 -20.48 -4.14 11.02
N HIS A 18 -19.79 -3.01 10.81
CA HIS A 18 -19.24 -2.62 9.52
C HIS A 18 -18.02 -1.72 9.73
N LEU A 19 -17.23 -1.58 8.68
CA LEU A 19 -16.07 -0.69 8.65
C LEU A 19 -16.30 0.42 7.63
N GLU A 20 -16.03 1.64 8.04
CA GLU A 20 -16.06 2.79 7.16
C GLU A 20 -14.66 3.34 6.96
N GLU A 21 -14.35 3.76 5.76
CA GLU A 21 -13.09 4.40 5.43
C GLU A 21 -13.29 5.84 4.99
N PRO A 22 -12.34 6.74 5.29
CA PRO A 22 -12.41 8.10 4.80
C PRO A 22 -12.22 8.14 3.28
N ARG A 23 -13.03 8.98 2.64
CA ARG A 23 -12.97 9.22 1.19
C ARG A 23 -12.56 10.64 0.94
N ILE A 24 -11.90 10.87 -0.18
CA ILE A 24 -11.53 12.20 -0.64
C ILE A 24 -12.10 12.48 -2.02
N LYS A 25 -12.38 13.74 -2.28
CA LYS A 25 -12.69 14.24 -3.61
C LYS A 25 -11.41 14.83 -4.19
N ALA A 26 -10.83 14.12 -5.13
CA ALA A 26 -9.55 14.48 -5.74
C ALA A 26 -9.79 15.17 -7.07
N THR A 27 -9.15 16.31 -7.28
CA THR A 27 -9.13 17.05 -8.53
C THR A 27 -7.75 16.95 -9.13
N ILE A 28 -7.65 16.38 -10.32
CA ILE A 28 -6.39 16.17 -11.02
C ILE A 28 -6.43 16.93 -12.34
N MET A 29 -5.47 17.82 -12.53
CA MET A 29 -5.26 18.54 -13.80
C MET A 29 -4.01 17.99 -14.47
N VAL A 30 -4.13 17.64 -15.74
CA VAL A 30 -3.06 16.96 -16.48
C VAL A 30 -3.16 17.31 -17.97
N PRO A 31 -2.05 17.37 -18.72
CA PRO A 31 -2.13 17.41 -20.18
C PRO A 31 -2.90 16.21 -20.73
N ASP A 32 -3.70 16.44 -21.77
CA ASP A 32 -4.60 15.41 -22.30
C ASP A 32 -3.89 14.15 -22.79
N GLU A 33 -2.62 14.25 -23.20
CA GLU A 33 -1.80 13.11 -23.63
C GLU A 33 -1.55 12.09 -22.51
N TYR A 34 -1.61 12.52 -21.24
CA TYR A 34 -1.41 11.64 -20.07
C TYR A 34 -2.71 11.23 -19.38
N LEU A 35 -3.84 11.72 -19.86
CA LEU A 35 -5.14 11.49 -19.22
C LEU A 35 -5.46 9.99 -19.08
N GLY A 36 -5.20 9.20 -20.10
CA GLY A 36 -5.47 7.76 -20.07
C GLY A 36 -4.75 7.04 -18.94
N ASP A 37 -3.49 7.38 -18.72
CA ASP A 37 -2.69 6.80 -17.63
C ASP A 37 -3.18 7.22 -16.25
N VAL A 38 -3.63 8.47 -16.13
CA VAL A 38 -4.23 8.98 -14.89
C VAL A 38 -5.54 8.28 -14.57
N LEU A 39 -6.40 8.12 -15.56
CA LEU A 39 -7.69 7.40 -15.38
C LEU A 39 -7.45 5.95 -14.96
N LYS A 40 -6.49 5.29 -15.57
CA LYS A 40 -6.11 3.92 -15.21
C LYS A 40 -5.60 3.84 -13.78
N LEU A 41 -4.72 4.76 -13.38
CA LEU A 41 -4.19 4.81 -12.01
C LEU A 41 -5.32 4.99 -10.99
N CYS A 42 -6.25 5.91 -11.23
CA CYS A 42 -7.38 6.13 -10.34
C CYS A 42 -8.29 4.90 -10.23
N GLN A 43 -8.51 4.19 -11.34
CA GLN A 43 -9.28 2.95 -11.33
C GLN A 43 -8.58 1.85 -10.52
N GLU A 44 -7.27 1.71 -10.66
CA GLU A 44 -6.47 0.77 -9.88
C GLU A 44 -6.52 1.05 -8.38
N ARG A 45 -6.78 2.31 -8.00
CA ARG A 45 -6.89 2.75 -6.61
C ARG A 45 -8.33 2.80 -6.10
N ARG A 46 -9.23 2.05 -6.70
CA ARG A 46 -10.66 1.98 -6.35
C ARG A 46 -11.38 3.32 -6.45
N GLY A 47 -10.93 4.19 -7.36
CA GLY A 47 -11.54 5.48 -7.58
C GLY A 47 -12.83 5.40 -8.39
N ILE A 48 -13.75 6.31 -8.09
CA ILE A 48 -14.99 6.50 -8.83
C ILE A 48 -14.92 7.85 -9.53
N GLN A 49 -15.00 7.86 -10.85
CA GLN A 49 -14.97 9.10 -11.63
C GLN A 49 -16.25 9.90 -11.39
N ILE A 50 -16.09 11.14 -10.94
CA ILE A 50 -17.21 12.06 -10.71
C ILE A 50 -17.41 12.96 -11.93
N ASP A 51 -16.30 13.51 -12.46
CA ASP A 51 -16.37 14.47 -13.57
C ASP A 51 -15.10 14.40 -14.42
N LEU A 52 -15.23 14.84 -15.67
CA LEU A 52 -14.12 14.99 -16.59
C LEU A 52 -14.42 16.14 -17.53
N THR A 53 -13.57 17.16 -17.51
CA THR A 53 -13.68 18.33 -18.37
C THR A 53 -12.37 18.61 -19.08
N TYR A 54 -12.45 19.23 -20.24
CA TYR A 54 -11.29 19.63 -21.03
C TYR A 54 -11.21 21.15 -21.12
N ALA A 55 -10.00 21.67 -20.94
CA ALA A 55 -9.71 23.09 -21.11
C ALA A 55 -8.47 23.23 -22.01
N GLY A 56 -8.70 23.37 -23.31
CA GLY A 56 -7.63 23.38 -24.31
C GLY A 56 -6.93 22.03 -24.40
N SER A 57 -5.61 22.03 -24.22
CA SER A 57 -4.78 20.84 -24.22
C SER A 57 -4.68 20.15 -22.87
N ARG A 58 -5.39 20.65 -21.85
CA ARG A 58 -5.39 20.08 -20.51
C ARG A 58 -6.74 19.48 -20.18
N ALA A 59 -6.72 18.43 -19.38
CA ALA A 59 -7.90 17.79 -18.85
C ALA A 59 -7.95 17.96 -17.33
N MET A 60 -9.16 18.15 -16.80
CA MET A 60 -9.40 18.14 -15.36
C MET A 60 -10.35 16.98 -15.06
N THR A 61 -9.92 16.07 -14.22
CA THR A 61 -10.76 14.97 -13.76
C THR A 61 -10.98 15.03 -12.26
N VAL A 62 -12.17 14.66 -11.84
CA VAL A 62 -12.54 14.62 -10.41
C VAL A 62 -12.88 13.17 -10.06
N TYR A 63 -12.24 12.66 -9.03
CA TYR A 63 -12.42 11.30 -8.54
C TYR A 63 -12.77 11.28 -7.07
N ASP A 64 -13.64 10.35 -6.70
CA ASP A 64 -13.84 9.93 -5.32
C ASP A 64 -12.87 8.78 -5.05
N LEU A 65 -11.88 9.01 -4.19
CA LEU A 65 -10.83 8.06 -3.88
C LEU A 65 -10.80 7.74 -2.40
N PRO A 66 -10.51 6.49 -2.02
CA PRO A 66 -10.23 6.18 -0.61
C PRO A 66 -8.93 6.85 -0.16
N LEU A 67 -8.97 7.53 0.98
CA LEU A 67 -7.77 8.18 1.51
C LEU A 67 -6.63 7.16 1.74
N ASN A 68 -6.98 5.95 2.17
CA ASN A 68 -6.01 4.88 2.42
C ASN A 68 -5.20 4.49 1.17
N GLU A 69 -5.79 4.60 -0.02
CA GLU A 69 -5.09 4.32 -1.28
C GLU A 69 -4.21 5.49 -1.73
N VAL A 70 -4.46 6.69 -1.22
CA VAL A 70 -3.76 7.92 -1.61
C VAL A 70 -2.53 8.20 -0.76
N VAL A 71 -2.57 7.85 0.54
CA VAL A 71 -1.48 8.18 1.49
C VAL A 71 -0.19 7.41 1.25
N PHE A 72 -0.19 6.34 0.47
CA PHE A 72 1.01 5.56 0.19
C PHE A 72 1.84 6.18 -0.94
N ASP A 73 1.69 5.65 -2.14
CA ASP A 73 2.51 6.00 -3.29
C ASP A 73 1.74 6.67 -4.44
N PHE A 74 0.47 7.02 -4.22
CA PHE A 74 -0.40 7.56 -5.26
C PHE A 74 0.19 8.83 -5.89
N TYR A 75 0.62 9.78 -5.08
CA TYR A 75 1.18 11.04 -5.57
C TYR A 75 2.44 10.81 -6.40
N ASP A 76 3.33 9.95 -5.93
CA ASP A 76 4.56 9.60 -6.65
C ASP A 76 4.26 8.90 -7.97
N ARG A 77 3.30 7.99 -7.97
CA ARG A 77 2.85 7.31 -9.19
C ARG A 77 2.20 8.28 -10.16
N LEU A 78 1.38 9.19 -9.67
CA LEU A 78 0.74 10.23 -10.49
C LEU A 78 1.78 11.09 -11.18
N LYS A 79 2.78 11.56 -10.45
CA LYS A 79 3.89 12.34 -11.02
C LYS A 79 4.72 11.52 -12.01
N SER A 80 4.96 10.26 -11.73
CA SER A 80 5.71 9.36 -12.60
C SER A 80 5.02 9.14 -13.95
N VAL A 81 3.73 8.80 -13.94
CA VAL A 81 2.98 8.52 -15.19
C VAL A 81 2.71 9.77 -16.02
N THR A 82 2.79 10.95 -15.42
CA THR A 82 2.56 12.25 -16.09
C THR A 82 3.85 13.04 -16.31
N LYS A 83 5.01 12.46 -16.05
CA LYS A 83 6.32 13.12 -16.14
C LYS A 83 6.39 14.43 -15.35
N GLY A 84 5.69 14.51 -14.23
CA GLY A 84 5.65 15.67 -13.36
C GLY A 84 4.64 16.75 -13.75
N TYR A 85 3.88 16.57 -14.81
CA TYR A 85 2.95 17.59 -15.33
C TYR A 85 1.58 17.61 -14.65
N ALA A 86 1.23 16.58 -13.86
CA ALA A 86 -0.04 16.55 -13.15
C ALA A 86 -0.01 17.47 -11.94
N SER A 87 -1.12 18.17 -11.70
CA SER A 87 -1.40 18.80 -10.42
C SER A 87 -2.54 18.05 -9.72
N PHE A 88 -2.45 17.96 -8.40
CA PHE A 88 -3.34 17.16 -7.58
C PHE A 88 -3.78 17.98 -6.37
N ASP A 89 -5.08 18.07 -6.17
CA ASP A 89 -5.68 18.68 -5.00
C ASP A 89 -6.81 17.79 -4.49
N TYR A 90 -7.10 17.82 -3.19
CA TYR A 90 -8.13 16.99 -2.62
C TYR A 90 -8.83 17.64 -1.44
N GLN A 91 -10.06 17.21 -1.19
CA GLN A 91 -10.85 17.60 -0.05
C GLN A 91 -11.41 16.34 0.61
N MET A 92 -11.56 16.38 1.94
CA MET A 92 -12.21 15.29 2.66
C MET A 92 -13.69 15.29 2.32
N GLU A 93 -14.22 14.11 1.96
CA GLU A 93 -15.61 13.95 1.52
C GLU A 93 -16.47 13.20 2.56
N GLY A 94 -15.88 12.67 3.61
CA GLY A 94 -16.56 11.90 4.64
C GLY A 94 -16.13 10.43 4.63
N TYR A 95 -17.00 9.58 5.15
CA TYR A 95 -16.72 8.16 5.33
C TYR A 95 -17.70 7.33 4.50
N ARG A 96 -17.22 6.19 3.99
CA ARG A 96 -18.06 5.23 3.27
C ARG A 96 -17.74 3.83 3.75
N GLU A 97 -18.77 3.01 3.91
CA GLU A 97 -18.65 1.59 4.21
C GLU A 97 -17.95 0.86 3.07
N ASP A 98 -17.00 -0.01 3.42
CA ASP A 98 -16.32 -0.88 2.46
C ASP A 98 -15.81 -2.14 3.16
N HIS A 99 -15.44 -3.13 2.36
CA HIS A 99 -14.92 -4.43 2.83
C HIS A 99 -13.44 -4.31 3.16
N LEU A 100 -13.14 -3.76 4.32
CA LEU A 100 -11.79 -3.59 4.82
C LEU A 100 -11.41 -4.74 5.74
N VAL A 101 -10.16 -5.16 5.68
CA VAL A 101 -9.59 -6.18 6.55
C VAL A 101 -8.27 -5.69 7.11
N LYS A 102 -7.96 -6.13 8.34
CA LYS A 102 -6.67 -5.87 8.96
C LYS A 102 -5.66 -6.86 8.42
N MET A 103 -4.59 -6.37 7.81
CA MET A 103 -3.47 -7.18 7.37
C MET A 103 -2.31 -7.01 8.34
N GLN A 104 -1.88 -8.11 8.94
CA GLN A 104 -0.71 -8.17 9.80
C GLN A 104 0.51 -8.58 8.98
N VAL A 105 1.67 -8.05 9.37
CA VAL A 105 2.95 -8.46 8.82
C VAL A 105 3.73 -9.18 9.90
N LEU A 106 4.20 -10.38 9.56
CA LEU A 106 5.02 -11.19 10.45
C LEU A 106 6.44 -11.25 9.89
N VAL A 107 7.40 -10.97 10.76
CA VAL A 107 8.83 -11.12 10.44
C VAL A 107 9.39 -12.16 11.39
N ASN A 108 9.98 -13.20 10.85
CA ASN A 108 10.46 -14.36 11.62
C ASN A 108 9.33 -14.99 12.48
N GLU A 109 8.14 -15.09 11.89
CA GLU A 109 6.92 -15.64 12.51
C GLU A 109 6.34 -14.81 13.66
N GLU A 110 6.91 -13.64 13.95
CA GLU A 110 6.41 -12.73 14.98
C GLU A 110 5.68 -11.53 14.34
N PRO A 111 4.46 -11.22 14.80
CA PRO A 111 3.73 -10.07 14.26
C PRO A 111 4.40 -8.75 14.65
N VAL A 112 4.49 -7.85 13.70
CA VAL A 112 5.03 -6.50 13.89
C VAL A 112 3.87 -5.51 13.81
N ASP A 113 3.41 -5.01 14.95
CA ASP A 113 2.24 -4.15 15.04
C ASP A 113 2.39 -2.85 14.24
N ALA A 114 3.58 -2.30 14.19
CA ALA A 114 3.86 -1.07 13.43
C ALA A 114 3.65 -1.24 11.92
N LEU A 115 3.66 -2.45 11.41
CA LEU A 115 3.47 -2.76 9.98
C LEU A 115 2.04 -3.21 9.66
N SER A 116 1.15 -3.27 10.65
CA SER A 116 -0.26 -3.61 10.42
C SER A 116 -0.95 -2.50 9.63
N ILE A 117 -1.70 -2.88 8.61
CA ILE A 117 -2.46 -1.94 7.77
C ILE A 117 -3.87 -2.42 7.52
N MET A 118 -4.79 -1.48 7.29
CA MET A 118 -6.13 -1.77 6.81
C MET A 118 -6.12 -1.74 5.29
N VAL A 119 -6.61 -2.81 4.68
CA VAL A 119 -6.63 -2.94 3.22
C VAL A 119 -8.01 -3.39 2.75
N HIS A 120 -8.36 -3.05 1.52
CA HIS A 120 -9.56 -3.58 0.90
C HIS A 120 -9.37 -5.08 0.62
N ARG A 121 -10.40 -5.87 0.91
CA ARG A 121 -10.35 -7.33 0.80
C ARG A 121 -9.87 -7.82 -0.57
N ASP A 122 -10.37 -7.19 -1.64
CA ASP A 122 -10.04 -7.61 -3.01
C ASP A 122 -8.59 -7.30 -3.41
N ARG A 123 -7.95 -6.37 -2.71
CA ARG A 123 -6.57 -5.96 -2.98
C ARG A 123 -5.57 -6.47 -1.93
N ALA A 124 -6.06 -7.19 -0.94
CA ALA A 124 -5.23 -7.62 0.19
C ALA A 124 -4.04 -8.47 -0.24
N GLU A 125 -4.26 -9.44 -1.14
CA GLU A 125 -3.18 -10.31 -1.62
C GLU A 125 -2.10 -9.51 -2.36
N GLN A 126 -2.50 -8.63 -3.27
CA GLN A 126 -1.59 -7.79 -4.04
C GLN A 126 -0.78 -6.87 -3.12
N ARG A 127 -1.45 -6.23 -2.16
CA ARG A 127 -0.81 -5.35 -1.19
C ARG A 127 0.14 -6.10 -0.27
N GLY A 128 -0.28 -7.29 0.18
CA GLY A 128 0.56 -8.16 1.01
C GLY A 128 1.82 -8.61 0.30
N ARG A 129 1.70 -9.01 -0.95
CA ARG A 129 2.85 -9.40 -1.77
C ARG A 129 3.83 -8.24 -1.97
N ALA A 130 3.33 -7.06 -2.33
CA ALA A 130 4.15 -5.87 -2.51
C ALA A 130 4.86 -5.46 -1.22
N MET A 131 4.18 -5.55 -0.08
CA MET A 131 4.75 -5.26 1.23
C MET A 131 5.89 -6.23 1.57
N CYS A 132 5.67 -7.53 1.37
CA CYS A 132 6.68 -8.56 1.64
C CYS A 132 7.91 -8.39 0.74
N GLU A 133 7.72 -8.10 -0.53
CA GLU A 133 8.82 -7.84 -1.47
C GLU A 133 9.65 -6.63 -1.04
N LYS A 134 8.99 -5.56 -0.67
CA LYS A 134 9.67 -4.35 -0.21
C LYS A 134 10.44 -4.56 1.08
N LEU A 135 9.86 -5.28 2.02
CA LEU A 135 10.54 -5.62 3.27
C LEU A 135 11.77 -6.51 3.04
N LYS A 136 11.67 -7.44 2.09
CA LYS A 136 12.80 -8.28 1.69
C LYS A 136 13.98 -7.45 1.17
N GLU A 137 13.70 -6.36 0.46
CA GLU A 137 14.75 -5.45 -0.02
C GLU A 137 15.36 -4.62 1.08
N LEU A 138 14.54 -4.20 2.06
CA LEU A 138 14.96 -3.27 3.11
C LEU A 138 15.63 -3.95 4.30
N ILE A 139 15.24 -5.18 4.63
CA ILE A 139 15.80 -5.89 5.79
C ILE A 139 17.15 -6.50 5.41
N PRO A 140 18.22 -6.24 6.19
CA PRO A 140 19.52 -6.85 5.94
C PRO A 140 19.48 -8.37 6.07
N ARG A 141 20.30 -9.06 5.29
CA ARG A 141 20.42 -10.51 5.40
C ARG A 141 21.05 -10.91 6.72
N HIS A 142 20.58 -12.01 7.26
CA HIS A 142 21.06 -12.60 8.49
C HIS A 142 21.70 -13.97 8.23
N MET A 143 22.26 -14.58 9.27
CA MET A 143 22.87 -15.91 9.15
C MET A 143 21.87 -17.00 8.84
N PHE A 144 20.59 -16.81 9.20
CA PHE A 144 19.50 -17.75 8.97
C PHE A 144 18.47 -17.16 8.04
N LYS A 145 17.68 -18.03 7.41
CA LYS A 145 16.54 -17.61 6.61
C LYS A 145 15.47 -16.99 7.52
N ILE A 146 14.93 -15.86 7.09
CA ILE A 146 13.85 -15.18 7.82
C ILE A 146 12.63 -15.12 6.92
N PRO A 147 11.51 -15.74 7.31
CA PRO A 147 10.26 -15.60 6.58
C PRO A 147 9.63 -14.24 6.84
N ILE A 148 9.10 -13.61 5.78
CA ILE A 148 8.32 -12.39 5.84
C ILE A 148 6.94 -12.75 5.32
N GLN A 149 5.90 -12.54 6.12
CA GLN A 149 4.56 -12.98 5.81
C GLN A 149 3.56 -11.85 5.99
N ALA A 150 2.56 -11.80 5.12
CA ALA A 150 1.38 -10.98 5.32
C ALA A 150 0.20 -11.91 5.62
N ALA A 151 -0.55 -11.63 6.66
CA ALA A 151 -1.63 -12.48 7.14
C ALA A 151 -2.89 -11.70 7.48
N ILE A 152 -4.04 -12.31 7.23
CA ILE A 152 -5.36 -11.81 7.60
C ILE A 152 -6.04 -12.86 8.45
N GLY A 153 -6.42 -12.50 9.69
CA GLY A 153 -7.09 -13.42 10.61
C GLY A 153 -6.34 -14.71 10.87
N GLY A 154 -5.01 -14.64 10.93
CA GLY A 154 -4.15 -15.81 11.14
C GLY A 154 -3.85 -16.62 9.87
N ARG A 155 -4.47 -16.27 8.74
CA ARG A 155 -4.21 -16.92 7.45
C ARG A 155 -3.17 -16.14 6.65
N VAL A 156 -2.08 -16.81 6.26
CA VAL A 156 -1.03 -16.21 5.44
C VAL A 156 -1.55 -16.06 4.00
N ILE A 157 -1.49 -14.84 3.47
CA ILE A 157 -1.93 -14.51 2.11
C ILE A 157 -0.77 -14.21 1.16
N ALA A 158 0.39 -13.85 1.71
CA ALA A 158 1.60 -13.61 0.93
C ALA A 158 2.81 -13.97 1.77
N ARG A 159 3.86 -14.43 1.12
CA ARG A 159 5.10 -14.84 1.78
C ARG A 159 6.31 -14.53 0.91
N GLU A 160 7.34 -14.03 1.55
CA GLU A 160 8.69 -13.93 1.01
C GLU A 160 9.69 -14.49 2.01
N THR A 161 10.85 -14.87 1.52
CA THR A 161 11.91 -15.38 2.40
C THR A 161 13.16 -14.55 2.19
N LEU A 162 13.66 -13.98 3.27
CA LEU A 162 14.97 -13.37 3.30
C LEU A 162 16.01 -14.48 3.36
N SER A 163 16.81 -14.61 2.32
CA SER A 163 17.82 -15.65 2.23
C SER A 163 18.93 -15.45 3.25
N ALA A 164 19.47 -16.55 3.76
CA ALA A 164 20.66 -16.50 4.60
C ALA A 164 21.86 -15.89 3.82
N MET A 165 22.84 -15.37 4.53
CA MET A 165 24.11 -14.95 3.92
C MET A 165 24.75 -16.12 3.19
N ARG A 166 25.33 -15.85 2.03
CA ARG A 166 26.05 -16.88 1.28
C ARG A 166 27.27 -17.34 2.08
N LYS A 167 27.54 -18.62 2.01
CA LYS A 167 28.71 -19.24 2.65
C LYS A 167 30.01 -18.54 2.26
N ASP A 168 30.12 -18.12 1.01
CA ASP A 168 31.31 -17.42 0.49
C ASP A 168 31.55 -16.08 1.21
N CYS A 169 30.48 -15.34 1.51
CA CYS A 169 30.57 -14.09 2.26
C CYS A 169 31.04 -14.33 3.70
N LEU A 170 30.57 -15.40 4.31
CA LEU A 170 30.98 -15.78 5.67
C LEU A 170 32.45 -16.23 5.72
N LEU A 171 32.90 -17.00 4.74
CA LEU A 171 34.29 -17.43 4.61
C LEU A 171 35.24 -16.24 4.39
N TYR A 172 34.86 -15.31 3.53
CA TYR A 172 35.64 -14.11 3.28
C TYR A 172 35.79 -13.26 4.53
N THR A 173 34.70 -13.09 5.28
CA THR A 173 34.73 -12.34 6.55
C THR A 173 35.60 -13.04 7.58
N SER A 174 35.56 -14.38 7.65
CA SER A 174 36.37 -15.17 8.56
C SER A 174 37.86 -15.06 8.20
N ASP A 175 38.21 -15.17 6.93
CA ASP A 175 39.60 -15.05 6.45
C ASP A 175 40.17 -13.65 6.74
N ALA A 176 39.37 -12.61 6.58
CA ALA A 176 39.76 -11.24 6.89
C ALA A 176 39.98 -11.04 8.40
N ALA A 177 39.25 -11.75 9.24
CA ALA A 177 39.41 -11.69 10.70
C ALA A 177 40.62 -12.44 11.20
N ASP A 178 41.09 -13.46 10.46
CA ASP A 178 42.26 -14.27 10.83
C ASP A 178 43.60 -13.63 10.43
N GLU A 179 43.57 -12.62 9.59
CA GLU A 179 44.74 -11.80 9.24
C GLU A 179 44.94 -10.66 10.23
#